data_7702c46f3517278d966222053374732b
#
_entry.id   7702c46f3517278d966222053374732b
#
_cell.length_a   1.000
_cell.length_b   1.000
_cell.length_c   1.000
_cell.angle_alpha   90.00
_cell.angle_beta   90.00
_cell.angle_gamma   90.00
#
_symmetry.space_group_name_H-M   'P 1'
#
loop_
_entity.id
_entity.type
_entity.pdbx_description
1 polymer ?
#
loop_
_entity_poly.entity_id
_entity_poly.type
_entity_poly.pdbx_seq_one_letter_code
_entity_poly.pdbx_strand_id
1 'polypeptide(L)'
;MSAPLVGIIMGSKSDWETMRHAVEILEALGVPCETEVVSAHRTPDKLFAYAEAAESRGIEVIIAGAGGAAHLPGMCAAKTALPVLGVPVESKALKGLDSLLSIAQMPAGIPVGTLAIGRPGAINAGLLAASIVGRGRPEIMTAVHAWRDKQTADVLAFPDPSVDA
;
A
#
# COMPACT_ATOMS: atom_id res chain seq x y z
N MET A 1 -3.52 -22.45 -2.80
CA MET A 1 -3.08 -21.05 -2.86
C MET A 1 -2.31 -20.76 -1.56
N SER A 2 -1.17 -20.12 -1.63
CA SER A 2 -0.40 -19.71 -0.44
C SER A 2 -1.19 -18.69 0.39
N ALA A 3 -1.02 -18.70 1.73
CA ALA A 3 -1.64 -17.72 2.59
C ALA A 3 -1.15 -16.30 2.23
N PRO A 4 -2.01 -15.27 2.30
CA PRO A 4 -1.62 -13.90 1.98
C PRO A 4 -0.60 -13.37 2.98
N LEU A 5 0.46 -12.73 2.48
CA LEU A 5 1.48 -12.03 3.28
C LEU A 5 1.18 -10.54 3.42
N VAL A 6 0.43 -9.99 2.47
CA VAL A 6 0.08 -8.56 2.46
C VAL A 6 -1.44 -8.42 2.37
N GLY A 7 -2.01 -7.67 3.30
CA GLY A 7 -3.41 -7.26 3.27
C GLY A 7 -3.55 -5.89 2.60
N ILE A 8 -4.44 -5.77 1.62
CA ILE A 8 -4.75 -4.50 0.98
C ILE A 8 -6.18 -4.12 1.31
N ILE A 9 -6.37 -3.09 2.12
CA ILE A 9 -7.68 -2.61 2.52
C ILE A 9 -7.94 -1.20 1.97
N MET A 10 -9.21 -0.92 1.67
CA MET A 10 -9.62 0.37 1.14
C MET A 10 -10.98 0.80 1.67
N GLY A 11 -11.21 2.11 1.80
CA GLY A 11 -12.41 2.66 2.42
C GLY A 11 -13.68 2.49 1.58
N SER A 12 -13.54 2.30 0.28
CA SER A 12 -14.65 2.24 -0.67
C SER A 12 -14.24 1.51 -1.95
N LYS A 13 -15.23 1.00 -2.69
CA LYS A 13 -15.00 0.41 -4.02
C LYS A 13 -14.40 1.40 -5.02
N SER A 14 -14.67 2.71 -4.86
CA SER A 14 -14.08 3.74 -5.72
C SER A 14 -12.57 3.88 -5.57
N ASP A 15 -12.00 3.45 -4.44
CA ASP A 15 -10.55 3.48 -4.21
C ASP A 15 -9.82 2.39 -4.99
N TRP A 16 -10.54 1.40 -5.51
CA TRP A 16 -9.98 0.28 -6.26
C TRP A 16 -9.18 0.71 -7.48
N GLU A 17 -9.63 1.75 -8.18
CA GLU A 17 -8.91 2.28 -9.35
C GLU A 17 -7.46 2.66 -9.00
N THR A 18 -7.23 3.19 -7.80
CA THR A 18 -5.90 3.46 -7.28
C THR A 18 -5.24 2.21 -6.70
N MET A 19 -5.96 1.48 -5.84
CA MET A 19 -5.37 0.43 -5.02
C MET A 19 -5.00 -0.84 -5.80
N ARG A 20 -5.66 -1.10 -6.94
CA ARG A 20 -5.30 -2.22 -7.82
C ARG A 20 -3.84 -2.20 -8.26
N HIS A 21 -3.22 -1.03 -8.34
CA HIS A 21 -1.80 -0.91 -8.70
C HIS A 21 -0.85 -1.48 -7.64
N ALA A 22 -1.24 -1.50 -6.36
CA ALA A 22 -0.49 -2.22 -5.34
C ALA A 22 -0.59 -3.74 -5.54
N VAL A 23 -1.77 -4.23 -5.92
CA VAL A 23 -1.99 -5.66 -6.25
C VAL A 23 -1.14 -6.07 -7.45
N GLU A 24 -1.21 -5.31 -8.55
CA GLU A 24 -0.45 -5.56 -9.78
C GLU A 24 1.07 -5.68 -9.50
N ILE A 25 1.61 -4.83 -8.63
CA ILE A 25 3.02 -4.88 -8.23
C ILE A 25 3.31 -6.14 -7.40
N LEU A 26 2.50 -6.43 -6.39
CA LEU A 26 2.71 -7.59 -5.53
C LEU A 26 2.63 -8.89 -6.33
N GLU A 27 1.67 -9.01 -7.25
CA GLU A 27 1.55 -10.16 -8.15
C GLU A 27 2.78 -10.29 -9.05
N ALA A 28 3.25 -9.19 -9.65
CA ALA A 28 4.45 -9.18 -10.50
C ALA A 28 5.72 -9.58 -9.73
N LEU A 29 5.77 -9.35 -8.42
CA LEU A 29 6.89 -9.72 -7.55
C LEU A 29 6.69 -11.08 -6.86
N GLY A 30 5.59 -11.79 -7.16
CA GLY A 30 5.30 -13.10 -6.57
C GLY A 30 4.91 -13.04 -5.09
N VAL A 31 4.39 -11.91 -4.62
CA VAL A 31 3.95 -11.73 -3.22
C VAL A 31 2.46 -12.04 -3.08
N PRO A 32 2.07 -13.07 -2.34
CA PRO A 32 0.66 -13.38 -2.08
C PRO A 32 -0.01 -12.23 -1.30
N CYS A 33 -1.14 -11.75 -1.80
CA CYS A 33 -1.91 -10.71 -1.15
C CYS A 33 -3.40 -10.98 -1.18
N GLU A 34 -4.15 -10.29 -0.33
CA GLU A 34 -5.61 -10.26 -0.33
C GLU A 34 -6.10 -8.82 -0.41
N THR A 35 -7.35 -8.64 -0.87
CA THR A 35 -7.97 -7.31 -0.97
C THR A 35 -9.32 -7.28 -0.31
N GLU A 36 -9.63 -6.22 0.44
CA GLU A 36 -10.91 -6.07 1.09
C GLU A 36 -11.36 -4.60 1.17
N VAL A 37 -12.67 -4.36 0.97
CA VAL A 37 -13.27 -3.06 1.28
C VAL A 37 -13.63 -3.04 2.76
N VAL A 38 -13.00 -2.11 3.49
CA VAL A 38 -13.16 -1.94 4.94
C VAL A 38 -13.29 -0.44 5.23
N SER A 39 -14.52 0.02 5.47
CA SER A 39 -14.75 1.45 5.69
C SER A 39 -14.56 1.82 7.16
N ALA A 40 -13.62 2.73 7.43
CA ALA A 40 -13.35 3.22 8.78
C ALA A 40 -14.58 3.86 9.45
N HIS A 41 -15.39 4.58 8.68
CA HIS A 41 -16.53 5.32 9.20
C HIS A 41 -17.85 4.54 9.14
N ARG A 42 -18.01 3.63 8.17
CA ARG A 42 -19.28 2.90 7.96
C ARG A 42 -19.25 1.48 8.52
N THR A 43 -18.06 0.89 8.67
CA THR A 43 -17.85 -0.46 9.22
C THR A 43 -16.66 -0.49 10.17
N PRO A 44 -16.65 0.35 11.24
CA PRO A 44 -15.51 0.45 12.15
C PRO A 44 -15.18 -0.86 12.85
N ASP A 45 -16.20 -1.62 13.29
CA ASP A 45 -15.99 -2.93 13.93
C ASP A 45 -15.31 -3.94 13.00
N LYS A 46 -15.68 -3.93 11.71
CA LYS A 46 -15.02 -4.76 10.70
C LYS A 46 -13.55 -4.36 10.54
N LEU A 47 -13.22 -3.06 10.54
CA LEU A 47 -11.86 -2.59 10.49
C LEU A 47 -11.03 -3.10 11.67
N PHE A 48 -11.56 -2.97 12.88
CA PHE A 48 -10.87 -3.39 14.09
C PHE A 48 -10.66 -4.91 14.10
N ALA A 49 -11.69 -5.68 13.77
CA ALA A 49 -11.58 -7.14 13.67
C ALA A 49 -10.55 -7.57 12.60
N TYR A 50 -10.52 -6.89 11.45
CA TYR A 50 -9.53 -7.15 10.40
C TYR A 50 -8.10 -6.91 10.91
N ALA A 51 -7.84 -5.74 11.50
CA ALA A 51 -6.51 -5.34 11.95
C ALA A 51 -6.00 -6.23 13.09
N GLU A 52 -6.87 -6.57 14.05
CA GLU A 52 -6.55 -7.45 15.20
C GLU A 52 -6.26 -8.89 14.76
N ALA A 53 -6.97 -9.40 13.75
CA ALA A 53 -6.79 -10.77 13.26
C ALA A 53 -5.66 -10.93 12.22
N ALA A 54 -5.17 -9.85 11.63
CA ALA A 54 -4.26 -9.89 10.49
C ALA A 54 -2.98 -10.69 10.79
N GLU A 55 -2.31 -10.43 11.91
CA GLU A 55 -1.07 -11.11 12.28
C GLU A 55 -1.27 -12.63 12.47
N SER A 56 -2.33 -13.05 13.15
CA SER A 56 -2.64 -14.47 13.37
C SER A 56 -3.01 -15.21 12.08
N ARG A 57 -3.40 -14.49 11.02
CA ARG A 57 -3.70 -15.02 9.69
C ARG A 57 -2.45 -15.12 8.80
N GLY A 58 -1.28 -14.66 9.29
CA GLY A 58 -0.02 -14.68 8.56
C GLY A 58 0.25 -13.44 7.71
N ILE A 59 -0.55 -12.39 7.83
CA ILE A 59 -0.29 -11.09 7.20
C ILE A 59 0.89 -10.43 7.93
N GLU A 60 1.82 -9.90 7.19
CA GLU A 60 3.02 -9.23 7.71
C GLU A 60 3.03 -7.72 7.45
N VAL A 61 2.26 -7.25 6.45
CA VAL A 61 2.14 -5.83 6.10
C VAL A 61 0.71 -5.54 5.69
N ILE A 62 0.16 -4.41 6.10
CA ILE A 62 -1.14 -3.92 5.64
C ILE A 62 -0.93 -2.66 4.79
N ILE A 63 -1.46 -2.66 3.57
CA ILE A 63 -1.57 -1.47 2.72
C ILE A 63 -3.00 -0.95 2.85
N ALA A 64 -3.15 0.29 3.29
CA ALA A 64 -4.46 0.89 3.53
C ALA A 64 -4.64 2.15 2.69
N GLY A 65 -5.61 2.15 1.78
CA GLY A 65 -5.94 3.28 0.91
C GLY A 65 -7.24 3.98 1.32
N ALA A 66 -7.21 5.30 1.37
CA ALA A 66 -8.39 6.09 1.68
C ALA A 66 -8.30 7.51 1.10
N GLY A 67 -9.45 8.11 0.81
CA GLY A 67 -9.57 9.48 0.28
C GLY A 67 -10.36 10.41 1.19
N GLY A 68 -10.13 11.71 1.06
CA GLY A 68 -10.77 12.75 1.85
C GLY A 68 -10.33 12.73 3.31
N ALA A 69 -11.26 12.56 4.24
CA ALA A 69 -10.98 12.26 5.66
C ALA A 69 -10.46 10.82 5.77
N ALA A 70 -9.23 10.61 5.37
CA ALA A 70 -8.61 9.31 5.16
C ALA A 70 -8.14 8.69 6.49
N HIS A 71 -9.07 8.38 7.39
CA HIS A 71 -8.78 7.87 8.73
C HIS A 71 -8.43 6.38 8.77
N LEU A 72 -8.74 5.64 7.69
CA LEU A 72 -8.57 4.18 7.65
C LEU A 72 -7.17 3.71 8.02
N PRO A 73 -6.07 4.24 7.44
CA PRO A 73 -4.73 3.77 7.77
C PRO A 73 -4.36 3.98 9.23
N GLY A 74 -4.67 5.15 9.79
CA GLY A 74 -4.37 5.48 11.19
C GLY A 74 -5.19 4.65 12.17
N MET A 75 -6.48 4.44 11.89
CA MET A 75 -7.35 3.59 12.72
C MET A 75 -6.92 2.12 12.66
N CYS A 76 -6.48 1.65 11.49
CA CYS A 76 -5.90 0.32 11.33
C CYS A 76 -4.61 0.17 12.17
N ALA A 77 -3.68 1.12 12.04
CA ALA A 77 -2.40 1.11 12.77
C ALA A 77 -2.58 1.15 14.30
N ALA A 78 -3.67 1.73 14.79
CA ALA A 78 -4.00 1.74 16.21
C ALA A 78 -4.43 0.36 16.76
N LYS A 79 -4.71 -0.62 15.89
CA LYS A 79 -5.26 -1.94 16.22
C LYS A 79 -4.34 -3.10 15.87
N THR A 80 -3.14 -2.85 15.35
CA THR A 80 -2.16 -3.87 14.99
C THR A 80 -0.75 -3.37 15.23
N ALA A 81 0.18 -4.29 15.50
CA ALA A 81 1.61 -4.01 15.53
C ALA A 81 2.27 -4.20 14.14
N LEU A 82 1.53 -4.71 13.16
CA LEU A 82 2.04 -4.87 11.80
C LEU A 82 2.34 -3.51 11.15
N PRO A 83 3.35 -3.43 10.28
CA PRO A 83 3.57 -2.24 9.46
C PRO A 83 2.31 -1.88 8.64
N VAL A 84 1.84 -0.64 8.77
CA VAL A 84 0.73 -0.10 7.97
C VAL A 84 1.28 0.94 7.01
N LEU A 85 1.06 0.72 5.71
CA LEU A 85 1.44 1.61 4.62
C LEU A 85 0.19 2.34 4.12
N GLY A 86 0.16 3.66 4.31
CA GLY A 86 -0.97 4.49 3.93
C GLY A 86 -0.85 5.02 2.51
N VAL A 87 -1.88 4.82 1.69
CA VAL A 87 -1.96 5.36 0.33
C VAL A 87 -3.05 6.44 0.29
N PRO A 88 -2.67 7.71 0.16
CA PRO A 88 -3.63 8.78 -0.05
C PRO A 88 -4.30 8.63 -1.42
N VAL A 89 -5.63 8.41 -1.44
CA VAL A 89 -6.39 8.37 -2.69
C VAL A 89 -6.76 9.80 -3.08
N GLU A 90 -6.66 10.10 -4.36
CA GLU A 90 -7.00 11.44 -4.88
C GLU A 90 -8.46 11.78 -4.60
N SER A 91 -8.69 12.98 -4.06
CA SER A 91 -10.02 13.53 -3.79
C SER A 91 -10.38 14.62 -4.80
N LYS A 92 -11.68 14.82 -5.03
CA LYS A 92 -12.13 15.90 -5.91
C LYS A 92 -11.90 17.30 -5.33
N ALA A 93 -12.08 17.46 -4.00
CA ALA A 93 -12.03 18.75 -3.33
C ALA A 93 -10.60 19.33 -3.27
N LEU A 94 -9.63 18.55 -2.78
CA LEU A 94 -8.25 19.01 -2.57
C LEU A 94 -7.23 18.12 -3.29
N LYS A 95 -7.67 17.35 -4.27
CA LYS A 95 -6.83 16.52 -5.15
C LYS A 95 -5.86 15.60 -4.38
N GLY A 96 -6.32 15.09 -3.25
CA GLY A 96 -5.58 14.17 -2.41
C GLY A 96 -4.75 14.82 -1.31
N LEU A 97 -4.62 16.15 -1.24
CA LEU A 97 -3.91 16.82 -0.13
C LEU A 97 -4.60 16.56 1.21
N ASP A 98 -5.92 16.60 1.25
CA ASP A 98 -6.73 16.23 2.41
C ASP A 98 -6.51 14.77 2.83
N SER A 99 -6.46 13.85 1.87
CA SER A 99 -6.13 12.45 2.12
C SER A 99 -4.71 12.30 2.69
N LEU A 100 -3.72 12.94 2.08
CA LEU A 100 -2.32 12.89 2.52
C LEU A 100 -2.17 13.42 3.96
N LEU A 101 -2.73 14.59 4.27
CA LEU A 101 -2.62 15.19 5.59
C LEU A 101 -3.37 14.38 6.66
N SER A 102 -4.51 13.76 6.31
CA SER A 102 -5.25 12.87 7.20
C SER A 102 -4.47 11.62 7.59
N ILE A 103 -3.58 11.13 6.73
CA ILE A 103 -2.80 9.91 6.94
C ILE A 103 -1.45 10.22 7.59
N ALA A 104 -0.76 11.30 7.16
CA ALA A 104 0.63 11.56 7.51
C ALA A 104 0.84 12.06 8.94
N GLN A 105 -0.11 12.85 9.50
CA GLN A 105 0.05 13.51 10.80
C GLN A 105 -0.38 12.63 11.98
N MET A 106 0.20 11.43 12.05
CA MET A 106 -0.05 10.49 13.15
C MET A 106 0.63 10.95 14.45
N PRO A 107 -0.02 10.69 15.62
CA PRO A 107 0.61 10.95 16.91
C PRO A 107 1.80 10.01 17.15
N ALA A 108 2.74 10.45 17.98
CA ALA A 108 3.85 9.60 18.40
C ALA A 108 3.35 8.32 19.05
N GLY A 109 3.89 7.19 18.64
CA GLY A 109 3.55 5.85 19.13
C GLY A 109 2.67 5.02 18.19
N ILE A 110 1.95 5.63 17.25
CA ILE A 110 1.14 4.93 16.24
C ILE A 110 1.60 5.34 14.83
N PRO A 111 2.61 4.68 14.28
CA PRO A 111 3.17 5.05 12.98
C PRO A 111 2.33 4.54 11.81
N VAL A 112 2.26 5.34 10.74
CA VAL A 112 1.81 4.92 9.41
C VAL A 112 2.88 5.37 8.40
N GLY A 113 3.38 4.42 7.60
CA GLY A 113 4.28 4.72 6.50
C GLY A 113 3.52 5.31 5.32
N THR A 114 3.43 6.63 5.24
CA THR A 114 2.60 7.33 4.24
C THR A 114 3.33 7.45 2.90
N LEU A 115 2.68 7.00 1.82
CA LEU A 115 3.22 7.03 0.45
C LEU A 115 2.67 8.23 -0.32
N ALA A 116 3.03 8.33 -1.60
CA ALA A 116 2.57 9.39 -2.48
C ALA A 116 1.06 9.32 -2.76
N ILE A 117 0.47 10.42 -3.21
CA ILE A 117 -0.94 10.49 -3.60
C ILE A 117 -1.19 9.68 -4.88
N GLY A 118 -2.25 8.90 -4.89
CA GLY A 118 -2.77 8.21 -6.06
C GLY A 118 -1.93 7.01 -6.52
N ARG A 119 -1.92 6.78 -7.82
CA ARG A 119 -1.25 5.63 -8.45
C ARG A 119 0.21 5.44 -8.05
N PRO A 120 1.08 6.47 -8.05
CA PRO A 120 2.48 6.31 -7.61
C PRO A 120 2.58 5.82 -6.17
N GLY A 121 1.70 6.28 -5.29
CA GLY A 121 1.65 5.84 -3.90
C GLY A 121 1.27 4.37 -3.76
N ALA A 122 0.29 3.90 -4.53
CA ALA A 122 -0.12 2.50 -4.52
C ALA A 122 1.00 1.58 -5.03
N ILE A 123 1.68 1.95 -6.14
CA ILE A 123 2.84 1.23 -6.67
C ILE A 123 3.95 1.15 -5.62
N ASN A 124 4.31 2.29 -5.02
CA ASN A 124 5.37 2.34 -4.01
C ASN A 124 5.00 1.59 -2.72
N ALA A 125 3.72 1.56 -2.34
CA ALA A 125 3.26 0.74 -1.23
C ALA A 125 3.46 -0.75 -1.50
N GLY A 126 3.13 -1.22 -2.71
CA GLY A 126 3.39 -2.60 -3.13
C GLY A 126 4.88 -2.95 -3.11
N LEU A 127 5.74 -2.08 -3.66
CA LEU A 127 7.20 -2.26 -3.66
C LEU A 127 7.78 -2.28 -2.24
N LEU A 128 7.34 -1.36 -1.37
CA LEU A 128 7.81 -1.30 0.01
C LEU A 128 7.33 -2.51 0.82
N ALA A 129 6.08 -2.92 0.65
CA ALA A 129 5.57 -4.15 1.26
C ALA A 129 6.36 -5.37 0.81
N ALA A 130 6.63 -5.52 -0.49
CA ALA A 130 7.47 -6.60 -1.02
C ALA A 130 8.88 -6.57 -0.44
N SER A 131 9.47 -5.38 -0.26
CA SER A 131 10.79 -5.23 0.36
C SER A 131 10.79 -5.65 1.84
N ILE A 132 9.70 -5.40 2.57
CA ILE A 132 9.56 -5.80 3.98
C ILE A 132 9.44 -7.32 4.08
N VAL A 133 8.49 -7.93 3.38
CA VAL A 133 8.27 -9.38 3.45
C VAL A 133 9.41 -10.18 2.81
N GLY A 134 10.11 -9.58 1.85
CA GLY A 134 11.28 -10.15 1.18
C GLY A 134 12.50 -10.28 2.07
N ARG A 135 12.56 -9.65 3.24
CA ARG A 135 13.68 -9.79 4.18
C ARG A 135 13.92 -11.22 4.62
N GLY A 136 12.88 -12.02 4.71
CA GLY A 136 12.96 -13.44 5.04
C GLY A 136 12.73 -14.38 3.83
N ARG A 137 12.65 -13.84 2.60
CA ARG A 137 12.28 -14.59 1.38
C ARG A 137 13.16 -14.16 0.20
N PRO A 138 14.30 -14.86 -0.03
CA PRO A 138 15.27 -14.48 -1.07
C PRO A 138 14.67 -14.35 -2.48
N GLU A 139 13.68 -15.16 -2.80
CA GLU A 139 13.00 -15.13 -4.09
C GLU A 139 12.24 -13.81 -4.33
N ILE A 140 11.56 -13.30 -3.31
CA ILE A 140 10.86 -12.01 -3.38
C ILE A 140 11.90 -10.88 -3.46
N MET A 141 12.95 -10.92 -2.66
CA MET A 141 13.99 -9.89 -2.70
C MET A 141 14.71 -9.86 -4.06
N THR A 142 14.95 -11.02 -4.67
CA THR A 142 15.50 -11.11 -6.03
C THR A 142 14.57 -10.42 -7.05
N ALA A 143 13.26 -10.65 -6.95
CA ALA A 143 12.28 -9.98 -7.82
C ALA A 143 12.26 -8.45 -7.61
N VAL A 144 12.37 -7.98 -6.36
CA VAL A 144 12.48 -6.54 -6.06
C VAL A 144 13.74 -5.93 -6.68
N HIS A 145 14.89 -6.60 -6.59
CA HIS A 145 16.12 -6.13 -7.23
C HIS A 145 15.96 -6.08 -8.75
N ALA A 146 15.45 -7.15 -9.37
CA ALA A 146 15.23 -7.20 -10.82
C ALA A 146 14.28 -6.09 -11.31
N TRP A 147 13.24 -5.77 -10.53
CA TRP A 147 12.36 -4.63 -10.82
C TRP A 147 13.13 -3.31 -10.86
N ARG A 148 13.97 -3.06 -9.87
CA ARG A 148 14.79 -1.82 -9.78
C ARG A 148 15.82 -1.74 -10.91
N ASP A 149 16.49 -2.85 -11.21
CA ASP A 149 17.48 -2.94 -12.28
C ASP A 149 16.84 -2.64 -13.65
N LYS A 150 15.62 -3.18 -13.88
CA LYS A 150 14.87 -2.87 -15.09
C LYS A 150 14.56 -1.38 -15.22
N GLN A 151 14.08 -0.72 -14.16
CA GLN A 151 13.81 0.73 -14.21
C GLN A 151 15.08 1.52 -14.51
N THR A 152 16.21 1.12 -13.92
CA THR A 152 17.51 1.75 -14.20
C THR A 152 17.89 1.57 -15.68
N ALA A 153 17.76 0.35 -16.20
CA ALA A 153 18.07 0.06 -17.60
C ALA A 153 17.17 0.85 -18.56
N ASP A 154 15.87 0.92 -18.27
CA ASP A 154 14.90 1.67 -19.09
C ASP A 154 15.28 3.17 -19.19
N VAL A 155 15.68 3.79 -18.07
CA VAL A 155 16.12 5.21 -18.06
C VAL A 155 17.45 5.40 -18.81
N LEU A 156 18.39 4.48 -18.62
CA LEU A 156 19.71 4.57 -19.29
C LEU A 156 19.64 4.30 -20.79
N ALA A 157 18.63 3.55 -21.25
CA ALA A 157 18.44 3.28 -22.69
C ALA A 157 18.01 4.52 -23.49
N PHE A 158 17.36 5.49 -22.83
CA PHE A 158 16.84 6.71 -23.46
C PHE A 158 17.34 7.97 -22.73
N PRO A 159 18.65 8.27 -22.78
CA PRO A 159 19.24 9.40 -22.06
C PRO A 159 18.93 10.76 -22.72
N ASP A 160 18.56 10.78 -23.99
CA ASP A 160 18.24 11.99 -24.75
C ASP A 160 16.72 12.24 -24.72
N PRO A 161 16.22 13.27 -24.01
CA PRO A 161 14.79 13.56 -23.91
C PRO A 161 14.18 14.08 -25.22
N SER A 162 14.99 14.41 -26.22
CA SER A 162 14.52 14.89 -27.52
C SER A 162 14.20 13.76 -28.51
N VAL A 163 14.54 12.52 -28.17
CA VAL A 163 14.27 11.33 -29.01
C VAL A 163 13.07 10.59 -28.40
N ASP A 164 12.03 10.38 -29.21
CA ASP A 164 10.86 9.60 -28.82
C ASP A 164 11.26 8.14 -28.52
N ALA A 165 10.68 7.58 -27.42
CA ALA A 165 10.96 6.23 -26.94
C ALA A 165 10.22 5.16 -27.75
#